data_32e0dd6b9ff7382e063f55ab401e3230
#
_entry.id   32e0dd6b9ff7382e063f55ab401e3230
#
_cell.length_a   1.000
_cell.length_b   1.000
_cell.length_c   1.000
_cell.angle_alpha   90.00
_cell.angle_beta   90.00
_cell.angle_gamma   90.00
#
_symmetry.space_group_name_H-M   'P 1'
#
loop_
_entity.id
_entity.type
_entity.pdbx_description
1 polymer ?
#
loop_
_entity_poly.entity_id
_entity_poly.type
_entity_poly.pdbx_seq_one_letter_code
_entity_poly.pdbx_strand_id
1 'polypeptide(L)'
;MGEEGLRWFVGIVVDIDDPKQLGRIRVRVVNETDDTAIPVSDLPWATPIIPITSASLNGVGRSPTGLLVGSHVFGFYLDGQEKQLPMIWGTYAKLPDGTQNSNDVPALARGINTIPAAADPDIAYLEEPESSYGALYPHNHVIQTERGHVIEVDDTDGHERIRIRHRKGTYVEINEDGRKVTKVVNDDFEIVVQNKNVTVGGTCNITVVGDCNITAEKTLRLTSNNSIVLKAPGGVQVLGGGIFTDGSLGTTLGAKTSFHLLDKVVTVVNGIITDVT
;
A
#
# COMPACT_ATOMS: atom_id res chain seq x y z
N MET A 1 -22.48 -25.46 39.81
CA MET A 1 -22.85 -24.58 38.71
C MET A 1 -24.30 -24.90 38.39
N GLY A 2 -25.23 -23.97 38.75
CA GLY A 2 -26.65 -24.17 38.45
C GLY A 2 -26.87 -24.12 36.94
N GLU A 3 -27.93 -24.79 36.49
CA GLU A 3 -28.41 -24.87 35.10
C GLU A 3 -28.92 -23.51 34.55
N GLU A 4 -28.34 -22.39 34.94
CA GLU A 4 -28.65 -21.10 34.34
C GLU A 4 -27.84 -20.95 33.09
N GLY A 5 -28.48 -21.17 31.95
CA GLY A 5 -27.88 -21.04 30.64
C GLY A 5 -27.26 -19.66 30.41
N LEU A 6 -26.30 -19.57 29.51
CA LEU A 6 -25.67 -18.29 29.07
C LEU A 6 -26.76 -17.26 28.73
N ARG A 7 -26.68 -16.10 29.35
CA ARG A 7 -27.59 -15.00 29.06
C ARG A 7 -27.03 -14.15 27.91
N TRP A 8 -27.69 -14.20 26.78
CA TRP A 8 -27.35 -13.47 25.60
C TRP A 8 -27.81 -12.02 25.66
N PHE A 9 -27.05 -11.14 25.00
CA PHE A 9 -27.43 -9.74 24.85
C PHE A 9 -27.04 -9.19 23.49
N VAL A 10 -27.65 -8.08 23.12
CA VAL A 10 -27.23 -7.17 22.06
C VAL A 10 -26.96 -5.81 22.66
N GLY A 11 -26.02 -5.06 22.09
CA GLY A 11 -25.68 -3.78 22.67
C GLY A 11 -24.90 -2.91 21.70
N ILE A 12 -24.60 -1.70 22.17
CA ILE A 12 -23.85 -0.68 21.43
C ILE A 12 -22.57 -0.36 22.19
N VAL A 13 -21.45 -0.36 21.50
CA VAL A 13 -20.15 0.00 22.06
C VAL A 13 -20.15 1.49 22.40
N VAL A 14 -19.73 1.83 23.61
CA VAL A 14 -19.70 3.22 24.13
C VAL A 14 -18.31 3.64 24.59
N ASP A 15 -17.39 2.69 24.79
CA ASP A 15 -16.02 2.98 25.19
C ASP A 15 -15.09 1.85 24.68
N ILE A 16 -13.96 2.24 24.10
CA ILE A 16 -12.93 1.34 23.56
C ILE A 16 -11.55 1.60 24.19
N ASP A 17 -11.44 2.58 25.08
CA ASP A 17 -10.19 3.02 25.70
C ASP A 17 -9.85 2.15 26.93
N ASP A 18 -9.63 0.85 26.69
CA ASP A 18 -9.29 -0.11 27.75
C ASP A 18 -7.95 0.24 28.43
N PRO A 19 -7.95 0.60 29.72
CA PRO A 19 -6.73 0.96 30.43
C PRO A 19 -5.73 -0.18 30.58
N LYS A 20 -6.15 -1.44 30.41
CA LYS A 20 -5.28 -2.60 30.42
C LYS A 20 -4.78 -3.00 29.04
N GLN A 21 -5.23 -2.30 27.99
CA GLN A 21 -4.84 -2.56 26.59
C GLN A 21 -5.06 -4.02 26.14
N LEU A 22 -6.12 -4.65 26.65
CA LEU A 22 -6.53 -6.00 26.30
C LEU A 22 -7.59 -6.03 25.20
N GLY A 23 -7.99 -4.85 24.68
CA GLY A 23 -9.04 -4.68 23.69
C GLY A 23 -10.45 -4.91 24.22
N ARG A 24 -10.63 -4.80 25.54
CA ARG A 24 -11.95 -4.82 26.15
C ARG A 24 -12.71 -3.54 25.78
N ILE A 25 -14.01 -3.62 25.81
CA ILE A 25 -14.91 -2.53 25.45
C ILE A 25 -15.97 -2.35 26.52
N ARG A 26 -16.59 -1.19 26.58
CA ARG A 26 -17.83 -1.00 27.36
C ARG A 26 -19.01 -0.95 26.43
N VAL A 27 -20.09 -1.61 26.82
CA VAL A 27 -21.28 -1.80 25.99
C VAL A 27 -22.50 -1.36 26.77
N ARG A 28 -23.36 -0.56 26.14
CA ARG A 28 -24.73 -0.39 26.59
C ARG A 28 -25.58 -1.52 26.03
N VAL A 29 -26.06 -2.36 26.92
CA VAL A 29 -26.88 -3.51 26.58
C VAL A 29 -28.34 -3.05 26.44
N VAL A 30 -28.95 -3.38 25.31
CA VAL A 30 -30.34 -2.99 24.98
C VAL A 30 -31.30 -3.55 26.01
N ASN A 31 -32.22 -2.72 26.47
CA ASN A 31 -33.21 -3.01 27.52
C ASN A 31 -32.65 -3.34 28.93
N GLU A 32 -31.32 -3.15 29.12
CA GLU A 32 -30.69 -3.38 30.42
C GLU A 32 -29.90 -2.18 30.93
N THR A 33 -29.00 -1.63 30.11
CA THR A 33 -28.12 -0.52 30.44
C THR A 33 -28.18 0.60 29.40
N ASP A 34 -29.23 0.62 28.61
CA ASP A 34 -29.52 1.67 27.63
C ASP A 34 -29.93 3.00 28.29
N ASP A 35 -30.31 2.97 29.57
CA ASP A 35 -30.52 4.18 30.34
C ASP A 35 -29.21 4.98 30.51
N THR A 36 -29.23 6.23 30.07
CA THR A 36 -28.11 7.17 30.21
C THR A 36 -27.85 7.61 31.65
N ALA A 37 -28.72 7.26 32.60
CA ALA A 37 -28.53 7.49 34.04
C ALA A 37 -27.34 6.69 34.61
N ILE A 38 -26.96 5.55 33.95
CA ILE A 38 -25.77 4.79 34.33
C ILE A 38 -24.55 5.39 33.62
N PRO A 39 -23.56 5.95 34.34
CA PRO A 39 -22.34 6.46 33.74
C PRO A 39 -21.61 5.38 32.97
N VAL A 40 -20.94 5.74 31.88
CA VAL A 40 -20.13 4.79 31.08
C VAL A 40 -19.01 4.17 31.92
N SER A 41 -18.45 4.94 32.89
CA SER A 41 -17.43 4.47 33.84
C SER A 41 -17.88 3.28 34.68
N ASP A 42 -19.17 3.14 34.90
CA ASP A 42 -19.74 2.12 35.80
C ASP A 42 -20.14 0.85 35.06
N LEU A 43 -20.10 0.88 33.73
CA LEU A 43 -20.34 -0.32 32.90
C LEU A 43 -19.16 -1.28 33.02
N PRO A 44 -19.40 -2.60 33.12
CA PRO A 44 -18.34 -3.60 33.15
C PRO A 44 -17.59 -3.65 31.80
N TRP A 45 -16.30 -3.97 31.86
CA TRP A 45 -15.50 -4.21 30.68
C TRP A 45 -15.85 -5.57 30.04
N ALA A 46 -16.34 -5.53 28.82
CA ALA A 46 -16.64 -6.70 28.02
C ALA A 46 -15.39 -7.21 27.30
N THR A 47 -15.17 -8.51 27.34
CA THR A 47 -14.01 -9.15 26.68
C THR A 47 -14.42 -9.71 25.32
N PRO A 48 -13.79 -9.28 24.20
CA PRO A 48 -14.05 -9.86 22.89
C PRO A 48 -13.53 -11.30 22.79
N ILE A 49 -14.31 -12.20 22.19
CA ILE A 49 -13.87 -13.53 21.79
C ILE A 49 -13.11 -13.39 20.49
N ILE A 50 -11.87 -13.87 20.46
CA ILE A 50 -11.00 -13.81 19.30
C ILE A 50 -11.08 -15.15 18.57
N PRO A 51 -11.11 -15.16 17.23
CA PRO A 51 -11.13 -16.39 16.45
C PRO A 51 -9.97 -17.33 16.81
N ILE A 52 -10.20 -18.63 16.80
CA ILE A 52 -9.18 -19.66 17.08
C ILE A 52 -7.98 -19.64 16.11
N THR A 53 -8.06 -18.86 15.04
CA THR A 53 -6.97 -18.58 14.11
C THR A 53 -5.98 -17.53 14.66
N SER A 54 -6.23 -17.00 15.86
CA SER A 54 -5.35 -16.07 16.57
C SER A 54 -4.93 -16.69 17.91
N ALA A 55 -3.62 -16.70 18.19
CA ALA A 55 -3.10 -17.30 19.42
C ALA A 55 -3.53 -16.56 20.69
N SER A 56 -3.73 -15.26 20.64
CA SER A 56 -4.07 -14.38 21.78
C SER A 56 -3.20 -14.62 23.02
N LEU A 57 -1.91 -14.86 22.80
CA LEU A 57 -0.94 -15.25 23.83
C LEU A 57 0.41 -14.58 23.59
N ASN A 58 0.97 -13.97 24.64
CA ASN A 58 2.34 -13.40 24.64
C ASN A 58 2.63 -12.45 23.46
N GLY A 59 1.67 -11.63 23.08
CA GLY A 59 1.82 -10.68 21.96
C GLY A 59 1.71 -11.31 20.57
N VAL A 60 1.41 -12.62 20.48
CA VAL A 60 1.18 -13.33 19.22
C VAL A 60 -0.31 -13.40 18.92
N GLY A 61 -0.70 -12.98 17.71
CA GLY A 61 -2.08 -13.03 17.27
C GLY A 61 -2.54 -11.75 16.58
N ARG A 62 -3.85 -11.55 16.50
CA ARG A 62 -4.44 -10.32 15.94
C ARG A 62 -4.62 -9.29 17.03
N SER A 63 -4.47 -8.02 16.71
CA SER A 63 -4.87 -6.92 17.59
C SER A 63 -6.36 -7.03 17.89
N PRO A 64 -6.75 -6.82 19.16
CA PRO A 64 -7.99 -7.35 19.67
C PRO A 64 -9.25 -6.80 19.04
N THR A 65 -9.32 -5.56 18.59
CA THR A 65 -10.59 -5.05 18.09
C THR A 65 -10.45 -4.16 16.87
N GLY A 66 -11.37 -4.32 15.90
CA GLY A 66 -11.73 -3.31 14.93
C GLY A 66 -13.02 -2.57 15.32
N LEU A 67 -13.45 -2.70 16.58
CA LEU A 67 -14.67 -2.10 17.09
C LEU A 67 -14.50 -0.60 17.29
N LEU A 68 -15.52 0.16 16.95
CA LEU A 68 -15.60 1.60 17.16
C LEU A 68 -16.75 1.90 18.11
N VAL A 69 -16.69 3.05 18.76
CA VAL A 69 -17.84 3.59 19.48
C VAL A 69 -19.01 3.73 18.50
N GLY A 70 -20.17 3.15 18.86
CA GLY A 70 -21.33 3.02 17.99
C GLY A 70 -21.45 1.65 17.28
N SER A 71 -20.45 0.78 17.33
CA SER A 71 -20.56 -0.58 16.79
C SER A 71 -21.63 -1.37 17.52
N HIS A 72 -22.44 -2.10 16.76
CA HIS A 72 -23.45 -3.01 17.31
C HIS A 72 -22.82 -4.38 17.55
N VAL A 73 -22.99 -4.90 18.77
CA VAL A 73 -22.39 -6.15 19.21
C VAL A 73 -23.41 -7.13 19.75
N PHE A 74 -23.12 -8.41 19.55
CA PHE A 74 -23.80 -9.54 20.12
C PHE A 74 -22.87 -10.27 21.08
N GLY A 75 -23.35 -10.60 22.26
CA GLY A 75 -22.55 -11.22 23.30
C GLY A 75 -23.38 -11.99 24.33
N PHE A 76 -22.74 -12.42 25.39
CA PHE A 76 -23.35 -13.09 26.51
C PHE A 76 -22.61 -12.80 27.80
N TYR A 77 -23.29 -12.98 28.93
CA TYR A 77 -22.69 -12.93 30.24
C TYR A 77 -22.21 -14.32 30.66
N LEU A 78 -20.89 -14.42 30.97
CA LEU A 78 -20.28 -15.67 31.40
C LEU A 78 -20.76 -16.08 32.81
N ASP A 79 -21.10 -15.09 33.63
CA ASP A 79 -21.64 -15.22 35.01
C ASP A 79 -23.16 -15.20 35.06
N GLY A 80 -23.85 -15.30 33.94
CA GLY A 80 -25.30 -15.41 33.84
C GLY A 80 -26.04 -14.20 34.44
N GLN A 81 -26.69 -14.37 35.60
CA GLN A 81 -27.51 -13.34 36.23
C GLN A 81 -26.73 -12.21 36.89
N GLU A 82 -25.45 -12.43 37.25
CA GLU A 82 -24.61 -11.41 37.89
C GLU A 82 -24.26 -10.27 36.94
N LYS A 83 -24.18 -10.55 35.63
CA LYS A 83 -23.95 -9.60 34.54
C LYS A 83 -22.65 -8.76 34.65
N GLN A 84 -21.66 -9.29 35.35
CA GLN A 84 -20.38 -8.60 35.57
C GLN A 84 -19.25 -9.05 34.61
N LEU A 85 -19.47 -10.21 33.94
CA LEU A 85 -18.49 -10.78 33.01
C LEU A 85 -19.07 -10.86 31.57
N PRO A 86 -19.30 -9.73 30.91
CA PRO A 86 -19.77 -9.72 29.53
C PRO A 86 -18.67 -10.16 28.55
N MET A 87 -19.05 -11.03 27.63
CA MET A 87 -18.23 -11.52 26.53
C MET A 87 -18.86 -11.07 25.21
N ILE A 88 -18.04 -10.61 24.26
CA ILE A 88 -18.51 -10.23 22.93
C ILE A 88 -18.17 -11.32 21.93
N TRP A 89 -19.20 -11.85 21.27
CA TRP A 89 -19.05 -12.89 20.25
C TRP A 89 -18.76 -12.31 18.87
N GLY A 90 -19.41 -11.20 18.52
CA GLY A 90 -19.26 -10.59 17.20
C GLY A 90 -20.01 -9.28 17.05
N THR A 91 -19.92 -8.73 15.85
CA THR A 91 -20.64 -7.54 15.41
C THR A 91 -21.73 -7.91 14.42
N TYR A 92 -22.71 -7.06 14.28
CA TYR A 92 -23.70 -7.13 13.21
C TYR A 92 -23.94 -5.74 12.64
N ALA A 93 -24.29 -5.68 11.36
CA ALA A 93 -24.77 -4.44 10.76
C ALA A 93 -26.04 -4.00 11.48
N LYS A 94 -26.18 -2.71 11.71
CA LYS A 94 -27.34 -2.15 12.39
C LYS A 94 -28.62 -2.68 11.74
N LEU A 95 -29.43 -3.41 12.52
CA LEU A 95 -30.78 -3.75 12.11
C LEU A 95 -31.59 -2.47 12.11
N PRO A 96 -32.21 -2.11 11.01
CA PRO A 96 -32.99 -0.90 10.95
C PRO A 96 -34.36 -1.10 11.59
N ASP A 97 -34.92 -0.03 12.06
CA ASP A 97 -36.36 0.12 12.37
C ASP A 97 -37.17 0.07 11.05
N GLY A 98 -36.99 -0.98 10.26
CA GLY A 98 -37.60 -1.16 8.94
C GLY A 98 -36.90 -0.48 7.75
N THR A 99 -35.84 0.30 7.99
CA THR A 99 -35.03 0.94 6.94
C THR A 99 -33.59 0.45 7.01
N GLN A 100 -33.15 -0.33 6.03
CA GLN A 100 -31.77 -0.83 5.97
C GLN A 100 -30.80 0.31 5.67
N ASN A 101 -29.85 0.53 6.56
CA ASN A 101 -28.75 1.46 6.32
C ASN A 101 -27.53 0.69 5.81
N SER A 102 -27.41 0.58 4.49
CA SER A 102 -26.27 -0.07 3.85
C SER A 102 -24.91 0.63 4.16
N ASN A 103 -24.94 1.81 4.79
CA ASN A 103 -23.72 2.53 5.16
C ASN A 103 -22.92 1.88 6.29
N ASP A 104 -23.46 0.86 6.95
CA ASP A 104 -22.76 0.10 7.99
C ASP A 104 -21.74 -0.91 7.44
N VAL A 105 -21.70 -1.07 6.11
CA VAL A 105 -20.69 -1.87 5.40
C VAL A 105 -19.87 -1.00 4.45
N PRO A 106 -18.61 -1.35 4.16
CA PRO A 106 -17.77 -0.55 3.29
C PRO A 106 -18.41 -0.27 1.93
N ALA A 107 -18.37 0.99 1.49
CA ALA A 107 -18.96 1.41 0.22
C ALA A 107 -18.34 0.68 -0.97
N LEU A 108 -17.02 0.45 -0.94
CA LEU A 108 -16.29 -0.33 -1.96
C LEU A 108 -16.82 -1.76 -2.09
N ALA A 109 -17.18 -2.42 -0.98
CA ALA A 109 -17.77 -3.77 -1.01
C ALA A 109 -19.16 -3.79 -1.70
N ARG A 110 -19.84 -2.66 -1.75
CA ARG A 110 -21.16 -2.49 -2.39
C ARG A 110 -21.07 -2.01 -3.86
N GLY A 111 -19.86 -2.00 -4.44
CA GLY A 111 -19.66 -1.51 -5.79
C GLY A 111 -19.66 0.02 -5.92
N ILE A 112 -19.57 0.76 -4.81
CA ILE A 112 -19.49 2.22 -4.82
C ILE A 112 -18.02 2.62 -4.74
N ASN A 113 -17.49 3.12 -5.86
CA ASN A 113 -16.11 3.59 -5.91
C ASN A 113 -15.96 4.89 -5.10
N THR A 114 -15.31 4.77 -3.95
CA THR A 114 -14.95 5.91 -3.08
C THR A 114 -13.50 6.36 -3.27
N ILE A 115 -12.81 5.80 -4.26
CA ILE A 115 -11.45 6.17 -4.58
C ILE A 115 -11.51 7.54 -5.26
N PRO A 116 -10.90 8.60 -4.70
CA PRO A 116 -10.81 9.87 -5.39
C PRO A 116 -10.14 9.65 -6.75
N ALA A 117 -10.69 10.23 -7.81
CA ALA A 117 -9.97 10.33 -9.07
C ALA A 117 -8.59 10.96 -8.77
N ALA A 118 -7.54 10.43 -9.37
CA ALA A 118 -6.21 11.01 -9.24
C ALA A 118 -6.23 12.39 -9.90
N ALA A 119 -6.41 13.40 -9.08
CA ALA A 119 -6.43 14.79 -9.53
C ALA A 119 -5.39 15.57 -8.75
N ASP A 120 -4.12 15.30 -9.05
CA ASP A 120 -3.09 16.28 -8.83
C ASP A 120 -2.70 16.84 -10.20
N PRO A 121 -3.14 18.05 -10.55
CA PRO A 121 -2.83 18.67 -11.85
C PRO A 121 -1.32 18.86 -12.05
N ASP A 122 -0.53 18.90 -10.99
CA ASP A 122 0.92 19.07 -11.06
C ASP A 122 1.66 17.81 -11.52
N ILE A 123 1.00 16.65 -11.52
CA ILE A 123 1.53 15.37 -12.01
C ILE A 123 0.75 14.79 -13.19
N ALA A 124 0.00 15.64 -13.91
CA ALA A 124 -0.80 15.24 -15.08
C ALA A 124 0.04 14.63 -16.23
N TYR A 125 1.37 14.75 -16.19
CA TYR A 125 2.30 14.09 -17.12
C TYR A 125 2.62 12.63 -16.75
N LEU A 126 2.24 12.18 -15.57
CA LEU A 126 2.37 10.78 -15.16
C LEU A 126 1.05 10.07 -15.48
N GLU A 127 1.01 9.40 -16.61
CA GLU A 127 -0.13 8.56 -16.98
C GLU A 127 -0.25 7.39 -15.99
N GLU A 128 -1.28 7.46 -15.13
CA GLU A 128 -1.64 6.35 -14.27
C GLU A 128 -2.48 5.36 -15.09
N PRO A 129 -2.10 4.07 -15.11
CA PRO A 129 -2.93 3.06 -15.75
C PRO A 129 -4.32 3.03 -15.11
N GLU A 130 -5.37 2.94 -15.93
CA GLU A 130 -6.74 2.82 -15.46
C GLU A 130 -6.89 1.61 -14.55
N SER A 131 -7.59 1.80 -13.42
CA SER A 131 -7.94 0.71 -12.51
C SER A 131 -9.06 -0.12 -13.11
N SER A 132 -8.97 -1.42 -12.99
CA SER A 132 -10.03 -2.37 -13.41
C SER A 132 -11.23 -2.40 -12.45
N TYR A 133 -11.35 -1.44 -11.53
CA TYR A 133 -12.45 -1.42 -10.57
C TYR A 133 -13.82 -1.48 -11.24
N GLY A 134 -14.54 -2.57 -11.02
CA GLY A 134 -15.89 -2.80 -11.48
C GLY A 134 -16.69 -3.65 -10.49
N ALA A 135 -16.35 -3.53 -9.19
CA ALA A 135 -16.84 -4.36 -8.11
C ALA A 135 -18.36 -4.50 -8.08
N LEU A 136 -18.85 -5.73 -7.97
CA LEU A 136 -20.25 -6.08 -7.77
C LEU A 136 -20.43 -6.78 -6.43
N TYR A 137 -21.42 -6.35 -5.66
CA TYR A 137 -21.81 -7.05 -4.42
C TYR A 137 -22.40 -8.43 -4.78
N PRO A 138 -22.04 -9.54 -4.11
CA PRO A 138 -21.20 -9.62 -2.88
C PRO A 138 -19.73 -10.02 -3.11
N HIS A 139 -19.19 -9.85 -4.29
CA HIS A 139 -17.89 -10.42 -4.72
C HIS A 139 -16.67 -9.64 -4.25
N ASN A 140 -16.80 -8.36 -3.87
CA ASN A 140 -15.67 -7.56 -3.38
C ASN A 140 -15.54 -7.65 -1.85
N HIS A 141 -14.49 -8.31 -1.39
CA HIS A 141 -14.15 -8.45 0.03
C HIS A 141 -13.25 -7.30 0.47
N VAL A 142 -13.76 -6.47 1.38
CA VAL A 142 -13.11 -5.21 1.78
C VAL A 142 -12.84 -5.17 3.28
N ILE A 143 -11.60 -4.88 3.64
CA ILE A 143 -11.20 -4.47 4.98
C ILE A 143 -10.90 -2.97 4.93
N GLN A 144 -11.73 -2.16 5.56
CA GLN A 144 -11.56 -0.71 5.60
C GLN A 144 -11.40 -0.25 7.04
N THR A 145 -10.38 0.58 7.28
CA THR A 145 -10.16 1.19 8.59
C THR A 145 -10.92 2.50 8.73
N GLU A 146 -11.15 2.95 9.95
CA GLU A 146 -11.77 4.25 10.27
C GLU A 146 -11.12 5.43 9.51
N ARG A 147 -9.81 5.38 9.33
CA ARG A 147 -9.04 6.44 8.66
C ARG A 147 -8.98 6.29 7.15
N GLY A 148 -9.65 5.28 6.56
CA GLY A 148 -9.74 5.08 5.11
C GLY A 148 -8.57 4.34 4.47
N HIS A 149 -7.81 3.55 5.24
CA HIS A 149 -6.92 2.53 4.67
C HIS A 149 -7.74 1.34 4.21
N VAL A 150 -7.39 0.72 3.10
CA VAL A 150 -8.19 -0.33 2.47
C VAL A 150 -7.32 -1.50 2.04
N ILE A 151 -7.81 -2.71 2.29
CA ILE A 151 -7.36 -3.96 1.65
C ILE A 151 -8.58 -4.55 0.95
N GLU A 152 -8.46 -4.80 -0.35
CA GLU A 152 -9.51 -5.38 -1.20
C GLU A 152 -9.04 -6.67 -1.84
N VAL A 153 -9.94 -7.64 -1.89
CA VAL A 153 -9.88 -8.81 -2.75
C VAL A 153 -11.22 -8.89 -3.47
N ASP A 154 -11.20 -8.59 -4.76
CA ASP A 154 -12.39 -8.53 -5.61
C ASP A 154 -12.40 -9.75 -6.52
N ASP A 155 -13.45 -10.56 -6.43
CA ASP A 155 -13.69 -11.74 -7.24
C ASP A 155 -14.82 -11.49 -8.27
N THR A 156 -15.12 -10.21 -8.58
CA THR A 156 -16.10 -9.86 -9.61
C THR A 156 -15.57 -10.29 -10.98
N ASP A 157 -16.35 -11.10 -11.71
CA ASP A 157 -16.00 -11.67 -13.01
C ASP A 157 -15.57 -10.58 -14.01
N GLY A 158 -14.37 -10.71 -14.56
CA GLY A 158 -13.76 -9.74 -15.48
C GLY A 158 -13.26 -8.44 -14.82
N HIS A 159 -13.25 -8.37 -13.48
CA HIS A 159 -12.76 -7.24 -12.69
C HIS A 159 -12.01 -7.71 -11.44
N GLU A 160 -11.49 -8.94 -11.46
CA GLU A 160 -10.78 -9.55 -10.34
C GLU A 160 -9.56 -8.70 -9.98
N ARG A 161 -9.39 -8.43 -8.67
CA ARG A 161 -8.38 -7.49 -8.24
C ARG A 161 -7.95 -7.71 -6.80
N ILE A 162 -6.64 -7.56 -6.55
CA ILE A 162 -6.08 -7.45 -5.21
C ILE A 162 -5.51 -6.05 -5.06
N ARG A 163 -5.93 -5.30 -4.03
CA ARG A 163 -5.47 -3.93 -3.79
C ARG A 163 -5.19 -3.66 -2.33
N ILE A 164 -4.05 -3.02 -2.06
CA ILE A 164 -3.71 -2.46 -0.75
C ILE A 164 -3.49 -0.96 -0.94
N ARG A 165 -4.28 -0.14 -0.25
CA ARG A 165 -4.28 1.31 -0.42
C ARG A 165 -4.14 2.06 0.90
N HIS A 166 -3.21 2.97 0.94
CA HIS A 166 -3.13 3.99 1.99
C HIS A 166 -4.10 5.13 1.71
N ARG A 167 -4.69 5.73 2.76
CA ARG A 167 -5.66 6.83 2.64
C ARG A 167 -5.18 8.04 1.83
N LYS A 168 -3.87 8.27 1.74
CA LYS A 168 -3.25 9.35 0.97
C LYS A 168 -3.06 9.04 -0.52
N GLY A 169 -3.44 7.85 -0.97
CA GLY A 169 -3.40 7.49 -2.39
C GLY A 169 -2.25 6.58 -2.81
N THR A 170 -1.25 6.33 -1.98
CA THR A 170 -0.24 5.27 -2.24
C THR A 170 -0.93 3.91 -2.24
N TYR A 171 -0.67 3.07 -3.26
CA TYR A 171 -1.27 1.75 -3.38
C TYR A 171 -0.42 0.76 -4.18
N VAL A 172 -0.74 -0.51 -3.99
CA VAL A 172 -0.36 -1.62 -4.87
C VAL A 172 -1.64 -2.28 -5.35
N GLU A 173 -1.77 -2.50 -6.65
CA GLU A 173 -2.90 -3.17 -7.28
C GLU A 173 -2.41 -4.26 -8.23
N ILE A 174 -3.05 -5.41 -8.23
CA ILE A 174 -2.90 -6.48 -9.23
C ILE A 174 -4.29 -6.73 -9.80
N ASN A 175 -4.43 -6.59 -11.12
CA ASN A 175 -5.70 -6.71 -11.81
C ASN A 175 -5.94 -8.12 -12.39
N GLU A 176 -7.07 -8.31 -13.09
CA GLU A 176 -7.52 -9.55 -13.72
C GLU A 176 -6.52 -10.17 -14.70
N ASP A 177 -5.73 -9.34 -15.39
CA ASP A 177 -4.68 -9.78 -16.32
C ASP A 177 -3.35 -10.09 -15.62
N GLY A 178 -3.26 -9.96 -14.30
CA GLY A 178 -2.04 -10.07 -13.52
C GLY A 178 -1.10 -8.86 -13.64
N ARG A 179 -1.57 -7.75 -14.23
CA ARG A 179 -0.82 -6.49 -14.30
C ARG A 179 -0.71 -5.88 -12.92
N LYS A 180 0.53 -5.63 -12.47
CA LYS A 180 0.79 -4.97 -11.19
C LYS A 180 1.07 -3.48 -11.40
N VAL A 181 0.38 -2.64 -10.63
CA VAL A 181 0.64 -1.21 -10.50
C VAL A 181 1.07 -0.90 -9.07
N THR A 182 2.15 -0.13 -8.92
CA THR A 182 2.57 0.44 -7.64
C THR A 182 2.61 1.95 -7.80
N LYS A 183 1.81 2.66 -7.02
CA LYS A 183 1.80 4.12 -6.97
C LYS A 183 2.26 4.60 -5.60
N VAL A 184 3.21 5.51 -5.59
CA VAL A 184 3.68 6.18 -4.39
C VAL A 184 3.44 7.68 -4.55
N VAL A 185 2.73 8.28 -3.59
CA VAL A 185 2.32 9.72 -3.66
C VAL A 185 3.41 10.64 -3.13
N ASN A 186 4.31 10.11 -2.31
CA ASN A 186 5.44 10.86 -1.75
C ASN A 186 6.75 10.11 -2.07
N ASP A 187 7.68 10.06 -1.15
CA ASP A 187 8.97 9.40 -1.33
C ASP A 187 8.85 7.88 -1.32
N ASP A 188 9.63 7.21 -2.17
CA ASP A 188 9.79 5.76 -2.19
C ASP A 188 11.24 5.39 -1.89
N PHE A 189 11.45 4.49 -0.93
CA PHE A 189 12.77 4.00 -0.54
C PHE A 189 12.82 2.49 -0.71
N GLU A 190 13.71 2.02 -1.57
CA GLU A 190 14.02 0.60 -1.68
C GLU A 190 15.43 0.32 -1.16
N ILE A 191 15.56 -0.39 -0.05
CA ILE A 191 16.83 -0.75 0.59
C ILE A 191 17.01 -2.25 0.51
N VAL A 192 18.04 -2.71 -0.21
CA VAL A 192 18.38 -4.12 -0.36
C VAL A 192 19.75 -4.38 0.25
N VAL A 193 19.81 -5.14 1.32
CA VAL A 193 21.04 -5.39 2.08
C VAL A 193 22.05 -6.28 1.34
N GLN A 194 21.57 -7.13 0.42
CA GLN A 194 22.43 -8.04 -0.33
C GLN A 194 22.29 -7.81 -1.84
N ASN A 195 21.63 -8.68 -2.58
CA ASN A 195 21.57 -8.64 -4.03
C ASN A 195 20.17 -8.26 -4.50
N LYS A 196 20.08 -7.38 -5.49
CA LYS A 196 18.85 -7.11 -6.24
C LYS A 196 19.03 -7.56 -7.67
N ASN A 197 18.12 -8.42 -8.15
CA ASN A 197 18.06 -8.86 -9.53
C ASN A 197 16.74 -8.39 -10.17
N VAL A 198 16.82 -7.75 -11.31
CA VAL A 198 15.66 -7.32 -12.10
C VAL A 198 15.78 -7.92 -13.49
N THR A 199 14.79 -8.72 -13.91
CA THR A 199 14.72 -9.28 -15.26
C THR A 199 13.41 -8.85 -15.91
N VAL A 200 13.50 -8.24 -17.08
CA VAL A 200 12.34 -7.76 -17.85
C VAL A 200 12.38 -8.42 -19.22
N GLY A 201 11.35 -9.22 -19.57
CA GLY A 201 11.24 -9.90 -20.84
C GLY A 201 10.87 -8.99 -22.03
N GLY A 202 10.39 -7.81 -21.75
CA GLY A 202 10.00 -6.80 -22.74
C GLY A 202 10.81 -5.51 -22.59
N THR A 203 10.14 -4.38 -22.73
CA THR A 203 10.76 -3.05 -22.61
C THR A 203 10.78 -2.56 -21.17
N CYS A 204 11.89 -1.96 -20.75
CA CYS A 204 12.01 -1.25 -19.47
C CYS A 204 12.17 0.26 -19.73
N ASN A 205 11.22 1.07 -19.24
CA ASN A 205 11.27 2.53 -19.34
C ASN A 205 11.50 3.14 -17.95
N ILE A 206 12.45 4.05 -17.85
CA ILE A 206 12.72 4.82 -16.64
C ILE A 206 12.68 6.30 -17.02
N THR A 207 11.71 7.05 -16.52
CA THR A 207 11.58 8.49 -16.74
C THR A 207 11.77 9.23 -15.41
N VAL A 208 12.70 10.18 -15.40
CA VAL A 208 12.99 11.02 -14.22
C VAL A 208 12.92 12.47 -14.68
N VAL A 209 12.12 13.30 -14.02
CA VAL A 209 11.95 14.72 -14.34
C VAL A 209 13.08 15.56 -13.74
N GLY A 210 13.61 15.14 -12.61
CA GLY A 210 14.76 15.75 -11.94
C GLY A 210 16.08 15.04 -12.27
N ASP A 211 17.00 15.09 -11.34
CA ASP A 211 18.30 14.43 -11.47
C ASP A 211 18.19 12.91 -11.28
N CYS A 212 18.90 12.15 -12.11
CA CYS A 212 19.06 10.71 -11.96
C CYS A 212 20.52 10.37 -11.65
N ASN A 213 20.80 9.87 -10.44
CA ASN A 213 22.14 9.52 -10.00
C ASN A 213 22.30 8.00 -9.93
N ILE A 214 23.27 7.45 -10.65
CA ILE A 214 23.62 6.03 -10.59
C ILE A 214 25.07 5.93 -10.13
N THR A 215 25.30 5.37 -8.94
CA THR A 215 26.64 5.24 -8.35
C THR A 215 26.95 3.78 -8.07
N ALA A 216 28.12 3.31 -8.44
CA ALA A 216 28.66 2.00 -8.09
C ALA A 216 30.07 2.18 -7.52
N GLU A 217 30.32 1.63 -6.32
CA GLU A 217 31.66 1.70 -5.69
C GLU A 217 32.74 0.91 -6.47
N LYS A 218 32.33 -0.05 -7.27
CA LYS A 218 33.25 -0.88 -8.07
C LYS A 218 33.01 -0.62 -9.55
N THR A 219 32.34 -1.49 -10.23
CA THR A 219 32.15 -1.42 -11.68
C THR A 219 30.68 -1.23 -12.01
N LEU A 220 30.35 -0.16 -12.76
CA LEU A 220 29.10 -0.03 -13.47
C LEU A 220 29.28 -0.55 -14.89
N ARG A 221 28.50 -1.59 -15.28
CA ARG A 221 28.53 -2.16 -16.63
C ARG A 221 27.21 -1.93 -17.34
N LEU A 222 27.25 -1.29 -18.48
CA LEU A 222 26.13 -1.15 -19.41
C LEU A 222 26.47 -1.93 -20.68
N THR A 223 25.64 -2.92 -21.05
CA THR A 223 25.86 -3.77 -22.23
C THR A 223 24.59 -3.80 -23.07
N SER A 224 24.73 -3.61 -24.36
CA SER A 224 23.66 -3.75 -25.34
C SER A 224 24.19 -4.54 -26.54
N ASN A 225 23.39 -5.46 -27.08
CA ASN A 225 23.73 -6.20 -28.30
C ASN A 225 23.59 -5.35 -29.57
N ASN A 226 22.98 -4.18 -29.46
CA ASN A 226 22.79 -3.29 -30.61
C ASN A 226 23.53 -1.94 -30.37
N SER A 227 22.97 -1.04 -29.58
CA SER A 227 23.57 0.28 -29.35
C SER A 227 23.28 0.79 -27.95
N ILE A 228 24.19 1.60 -27.43
CA ILE A 228 23.97 2.44 -26.25
C ILE A 228 23.97 3.89 -26.75
N VAL A 229 22.85 4.59 -26.62
CA VAL A 229 22.69 5.96 -27.08
C VAL A 229 22.72 6.89 -25.86
N LEU A 230 23.71 7.79 -25.82
CA LEU A 230 23.79 8.86 -24.84
C LEU A 230 23.52 10.18 -25.56
N LYS A 231 22.41 10.85 -25.19
CA LYS A 231 22.00 12.11 -25.80
C LYS A 231 21.86 13.19 -24.73
N ALA A 232 22.69 14.19 -24.77
CA ALA A 232 22.64 15.33 -23.87
C ALA A 232 22.92 16.61 -24.67
N PRO A 233 22.00 17.62 -24.70
CA PRO A 233 22.25 18.91 -25.39
C PRO A 233 23.47 19.64 -24.86
N GLY A 234 23.76 19.52 -23.56
CA GLY A 234 24.96 20.11 -22.93
C GLY A 234 26.23 19.28 -23.06
N GLY A 235 26.18 18.16 -23.80
CA GLY A 235 27.33 17.27 -23.98
C GLY A 235 27.40 16.15 -22.93
N VAL A 236 28.23 15.15 -23.19
CA VAL A 236 28.54 14.03 -22.29
C VAL A 236 29.96 14.23 -21.78
N GLN A 237 30.13 14.33 -20.47
CA GLN A 237 31.43 14.45 -19.83
C GLN A 237 31.93 13.09 -19.36
N VAL A 238 33.16 12.76 -19.65
CA VAL A 238 33.87 11.60 -19.12
C VAL A 238 35.07 12.11 -18.32
N LEU A 239 34.99 11.95 -17.01
CA LEU A 239 36.01 12.40 -16.07
C LEU A 239 36.78 11.17 -15.55
N GLY A 240 38.10 11.19 -15.65
CA GLY A 240 38.96 10.09 -15.20
C GLY A 240 39.89 9.56 -16.28
N GLY A 241 40.18 8.25 -16.28
CA GLY A 241 41.23 7.62 -17.07
C GLY A 241 41.03 7.57 -18.60
N GLY A 242 39.99 8.18 -19.14
CA GLY A 242 39.77 8.29 -20.60
C GLY A 242 38.73 7.31 -21.18
N ILE A 243 38.51 7.42 -22.48
CA ILE A 243 37.62 6.54 -23.26
C ILE A 243 38.51 5.57 -24.04
N PHE A 244 38.35 4.26 -23.79
CA PHE A 244 39.02 3.20 -24.52
C PHE A 244 38.02 2.57 -25.49
N THR A 245 38.40 2.44 -26.75
CA THR A 245 37.62 1.75 -27.77
C THR A 245 38.48 0.65 -28.40
N ASP A 246 37.87 -0.52 -28.65
CA ASP A 246 38.51 -1.63 -29.42
C ASP A 246 38.28 -1.51 -30.93
N GLY A 247 37.58 -0.45 -31.35
CA GLY A 247 37.28 -0.13 -32.72
C GLY A 247 37.53 1.37 -33.05
N SER A 248 37.13 1.81 -34.25
CA SER A 248 37.27 3.22 -34.64
C SER A 248 36.27 4.12 -33.89
N LEU A 249 36.74 5.24 -33.37
CA LEU A 249 35.89 6.33 -32.90
C LEU A 249 35.37 7.10 -34.11
N GLY A 250 34.21 6.72 -34.66
CA GLY A 250 33.59 7.42 -35.79
C GLY A 250 32.75 8.61 -35.34
N THR A 251 32.92 9.76 -36.00
CA THR A 251 32.03 10.91 -35.85
C THR A 251 31.41 11.26 -37.19
N THR A 252 30.07 11.45 -37.21
CA THR A 252 29.34 11.84 -38.42
C THR A 252 29.53 13.32 -38.78
N LEU A 253 30.02 14.12 -37.85
CA LEU A 253 30.46 15.49 -38.06
C LEU A 253 31.90 15.55 -37.57
N GLY A 254 32.83 15.74 -38.44
CA GLY A 254 34.26 15.66 -38.16
C GLY A 254 34.65 16.23 -36.80
N ALA A 255 35.20 15.39 -35.94
CA ALA A 255 35.60 15.79 -34.60
C ALA A 255 36.74 16.77 -34.67
N LYS A 256 36.60 17.91 -33.97
CA LYS A 256 37.73 18.72 -33.58
C LYS A 256 38.15 18.27 -32.20
N THR A 257 39.22 17.51 -32.09
CA THR A 257 39.75 17.06 -30.83
C THR A 257 41.27 16.97 -30.88
N SER A 258 41.88 17.02 -29.74
CA SER A 258 43.28 16.65 -29.55
C SER A 258 43.39 15.56 -28.51
N PHE A 259 44.25 14.60 -28.75
CA PHE A 259 44.55 13.55 -27.77
C PHE A 259 46.07 13.35 -27.68
N HIS A 260 46.51 12.94 -26.52
CA HIS A 260 47.92 12.65 -26.30
C HIS A 260 48.21 11.17 -26.61
N LEU A 261 49.22 10.96 -27.44
CA LEU A 261 49.77 9.63 -27.68
C LEU A 261 51.25 9.67 -27.25
N LEU A 262 51.54 9.08 -26.13
CA LEU A 262 52.86 9.20 -25.46
C LEU A 262 53.17 10.67 -25.18
N ASP A 263 54.26 11.17 -25.71
CA ASP A 263 54.70 12.57 -25.50
C ASP A 263 54.20 13.54 -26.61
N LYS A 264 53.29 13.07 -27.46
CA LYS A 264 52.83 13.83 -28.61
C LYS A 264 51.37 14.19 -28.54
N VAL A 265 51.03 15.37 -28.93
CA VAL A 265 49.66 15.85 -29.14
C VAL A 265 49.24 15.59 -30.57
N VAL A 266 48.24 14.80 -30.79
CA VAL A 266 47.64 14.55 -32.10
C VAL A 266 46.39 15.41 -32.22
N THR A 267 46.37 16.34 -33.14
CA THR A 267 45.20 17.20 -33.42
C THR A 267 44.43 16.63 -34.60
N VAL A 268 43.16 16.38 -34.42
CA VAL A 268 42.27 15.89 -35.46
C VAL A 268 41.18 16.92 -35.73
N VAL A 269 41.04 17.31 -36.98
CA VAL A 269 39.99 18.22 -37.44
C VAL A 269 39.22 17.54 -38.58
N ASN A 270 37.91 17.42 -38.40
CA ASN A 270 37.01 16.76 -39.36
C ASN A 270 37.43 15.30 -39.69
N GLY A 271 37.93 14.56 -38.70
CA GLY A 271 38.40 13.17 -38.89
C GLY A 271 39.77 13.06 -39.57
N ILE A 272 40.47 14.15 -39.84
CA ILE A 272 41.80 14.19 -40.44
C ILE A 272 42.81 14.63 -39.38
N ILE A 273 43.90 13.88 -39.25
CA ILE A 273 45.03 14.30 -38.41
C ILE A 273 45.67 15.53 -39.10
N THR A 274 45.61 16.66 -38.42
CA THR A 274 46.12 17.94 -38.95
C THR A 274 47.45 18.34 -38.33
N ASP A 275 47.77 17.80 -37.17
CA ASP A 275 49.02 18.08 -36.49
C ASP A 275 49.41 16.95 -35.52
N VAL A 276 50.73 16.74 -35.37
CA VAL A 276 51.35 15.83 -34.40
C VAL A 276 52.57 16.54 -33.83
N THR A 277 52.43 17.16 -32.66
CA THR A 277 53.51 17.89 -31.97
C THR A 277 53.98 17.21 -30.69
#